data_69acfbdecba8419bb4fdbb6d8e1137ce
#
_entry.id   69acfbdecba8419bb4fdbb6d8e1137ce
#
_cell.length_a   1.000
_cell.length_b   1.000
_cell.length_c   1.000
_cell.angle_alpha   90.00
_cell.angle_beta   90.00
_cell.angle_gamma   90.00
#
_symmetry.space_group_name_H-M   'P 1'
#
loop_
_entity.id
_entity.type
_entity.pdbx_description
1 polymer ?
#
loop_
_entity_poly.entity_id
_entity_poly.type
_entity_poly.pdbx_seq_one_letter_code
_entity_poly.pdbx_strand_id
1 'polypeptide(L)'
;RILNEEVNYTLSDYTAEKPFKLDTNRRSCEDVIGFNNKLFGQCNKLLENLLGGQYAEALQQAYSDVEQKCDPKNKGGYVRVTNVTPDEEESATEAMCREVTSVIDELRSKGVPDNKIAIIVRKNSQITSMVEYMSKKRPDILIYSAEAYVLEASTAISMLITALRWIADERNKMALVQVALDYHWMVLEDGKCATDIVNDECNGFGLPNGIANNHEVLAQ
;
A
#
# COMPACT_ATOMS: atom_id res chain seq x y z
N ARG A 1 -12.24 18.17 14.45
CA ARG A 1 -12.60 19.54 14.87
C ARG A 1 -14.10 19.80 14.65
N ILE A 2 -14.65 19.48 13.49
CA ILE A 2 -16.08 19.63 13.17
C ILE A 2 -16.95 18.68 14.01
N LEU A 3 -16.52 17.44 14.22
CA LEU A 3 -17.19 16.47 15.11
C LEU A 3 -17.25 16.92 16.57
N ASN A 4 -16.27 17.68 17.05
CA ASN A 4 -16.26 18.17 18.44
C ASN A 4 -17.28 19.28 18.69
N GLU A 5 -17.58 20.12 17.71
CA GLU A 5 -18.53 21.23 17.89
C GLU A 5 -19.98 20.77 17.82
N GLU A 6 -20.32 19.86 16.89
CA GLU A 6 -21.70 19.34 16.78
C GLU A 6 -22.02 18.31 17.88
N VAL A 7 -21.09 17.47 18.26
CA VAL A 7 -21.28 16.49 19.33
C VAL A 7 -21.33 17.15 20.72
N ASN A 8 -20.57 18.21 20.94
CA ASN A 8 -20.64 18.97 22.19
C ASN A 8 -21.99 19.66 22.38
N TYR A 9 -22.69 20.03 21.32
CA TYR A 9 -24.00 20.69 21.43
C TYR A 9 -25.13 19.73 21.81
N THR A 10 -25.04 18.47 21.38
CA THR A 10 -26.05 17.43 21.67
C THR A 10 -25.73 16.56 22.87
N LEU A 11 -24.48 16.50 23.29
CA LEU A 11 -24.01 15.64 24.39
C LEU A 11 -23.53 16.43 25.62
N SER A 12 -23.65 17.78 25.61
CA SER A 12 -23.18 18.61 26.72
C SER A 12 -23.82 18.24 28.06
N ASP A 13 -25.06 17.81 28.05
CA ASP A 13 -25.79 17.38 29.25
C ASP A 13 -25.44 15.95 29.72
N TYR A 14 -24.73 15.20 28.87
CA TYR A 14 -24.30 13.82 29.14
C TYR A 14 -22.79 13.66 29.25
N THR A 15 -22.01 14.71 29.01
CA THR A 15 -20.57 14.66 29.22
C THR A 15 -20.32 14.62 30.71
N ALA A 16 -20.02 13.44 31.22
CA ALA A 16 -19.45 13.30 32.54
C ALA A 16 -18.20 14.20 32.61
N GLU A 17 -17.97 14.83 33.76
CA GLU A 17 -16.77 15.65 34.03
C GLU A 17 -15.45 14.94 33.74
N LYS A 18 -15.48 13.64 33.44
CA LYS A 18 -14.33 12.80 33.07
C LYS A 18 -14.56 12.20 31.67
N PRO A 19 -13.61 12.39 30.73
CA PRO A 19 -13.69 11.77 29.43
C PRO A 19 -13.73 10.25 29.56
N PHE A 20 -14.63 9.61 28.81
CA PHE A 20 -14.76 8.17 28.79
C PHE A 20 -13.57 7.57 28.04
N LYS A 21 -12.71 6.81 28.71
CA LYS A 21 -11.56 6.15 28.10
C LYS A 21 -11.90 4.73 27.68
N LEU A 22 -11.68 4.43 26.40
CA LEU A 22 -11.75 3.08 25.83
C LEU A 22 -10.33 2.47 25.87
N ASP A 23 -9.83 2.18 27.04
CA ASP A 23 -8.45 1.72 27.26
C ASP A 23 -8.27 0.19 27.15
N THR A 24 -9.36 -0.56 27.03
CA THR A 24 -9.32 -2.03 26.99
C THR A 24 -9.46 -2.56 25.57
N ASN A 25 -8.42 -3.23 25.07
CA ASN A 25 -8.43 -3.93 23.81
C ASN A 25 -9.02 -5.33 24.00
N ARG A 26 -10.17 -5.56 23.37
CA ARG A 26 -10.92 -6.82 23.45
C ARG A 26 -10.70 -7.74 22.23
N ARG A 27 -9.90 -7.28 21.25
CA ARG A 27 -9.64 -8.01 20.01
C ARG A 27 -8.34 -8.81 20.07
N SER A 28 -7.28 -8.19 20.52
CA SER A 28 -5.93 -8.75 20.46
C SER A 28 -5.57 -9.51 21.72
N CYS A 29 -4.66 -10.48 21.58
CA CYS A 29 -4.11 -11.22 22.69
C CYS A 29 -3.09 -10.38 23.49
N GLU A 30 -2.84 -10.79 24.72
CA GLU A 30 -1.98 -10.11 25.70
C GLU A 30 -0.58 -9.81 25.15
N ASP A 31 0.09 -10.79 24.50
CA ASP A 31 1.44 -10.62 23.97
C ASP A 31 1.51 -9.59 22.84
N VAL A 32 0.46 -9.52 22.00
CA VAL A 32 0.37 -8.52 20.92
C VAL A 32 0.18 -7.12 21.47
N ILE A 33 -0.68 -6.97 22.50
CA ILE A 33 -0.92 -5.69 23.16
C ILE A 33 0.35 -5.25 23.88
N GLY A 34 0.99 -6.15 24.63
CA GLY A 34 2.23 -5.89 25.34
C GLY A 34 3.37 -5.46 24.41
N PHE A 35 3.49 -6.10 23.23
CA PHE A 35 4.44 -5.68 22.20
C PHE A 35 4.12 -4.27 21.70
N ASN A 36 2.88 -3.99 21.33
CA ASN A 36 2.46 -2.68 20.84
C ASN A 36 2.71 -1.57 21.87
N ASN A 37 2.33 -1.77 23.11
CA ASN A 37 2.57 -0.82 24.20
C ASN A 37 4.06 -0.51 24.36
N LYS A 38 4.91 -1.52 24.35
CA LYS A 38 6.36 -1.35 24.40
C LYS A 38 6.91 -0.63 23.16
N LEU A 39 6.45 -1.02 21.96
CA LEU A 39 6.89 -0.40 20.70
C LEU A 39 6.56 1.09 20.68
N PHE A 40 5.30 1.44 20.90
CA PHE A 40 4.87 2.84 20.88
C PHE A 40 5.50 3.67 22.00
N GLY A 41 5.67 3.10 23.19
CA GLY A 41 6.39 3.74 24.28
C GLY A 41 7.86 4.03 23.96
N GLN A 42 8.54 3.13 23.22
CA GLN A 42 9.92 3.37 22.78
C GLN A 42 9.97 4.37 21.61
N CYS A 43 9.02 4.30 20.67
CA CYS A 43 8.91 5.28 19.58
C CYS A 43 8.74 6.70 20.10
N ASN A 44 7.94 6.90 21.14
CA ASN A 44 7.79 8.21 21.78
C ASN A 44 9.11 8.76 22.32
N LYS A 45 9.89 7.94 23.00
CA LYS A 45 11.21 8.33 23.51
C LYS A 45 12.20 8.66 22.39
N LEU A 46 12.17 7.89 21.30
CA LEU A 46 13.02 8.15 20.12
C LEU A 46 12.62 9.46 19.41
N LEU A 47 11.34 9.73 19.26
CA LEU A 47 10.85 10.97 18.65
C LEU A 47 11.21 12.19 19.50
N GLU A 48 11.17 12.08 20.82
CA GLU A 48 11.64 13.13 21.74
C GLU A 48 13.11 13.48 21.49
N ASN A 49 13.96 12.46 21.33
CA ASN A 49 15.39 12.65 21.10
C ASN A 49 15.70 13.18 19.69
N LEU A 50 14.88 12.84 18.68
CA LEU A 50 15.13 13.21 17.27
C LEU A 50 14.58 14.58 16.91
N LEU A 51 13.43 14.96 17.42
CA LEU A 51 12.70 16.16 16.99
C LEU A 51 12.98 17.37 17.86
N GLY A 52 13.18 17.21 19.17
CA GLY A 52 13.43 18.30 20.12
C GLY A 52 12.32 19.38 20.17
N GLY A 53 12.26 20.14 21.27
CA GLY A 53 11.42 21.35 21.37
C GLY A 53 9.91 21.10 21.29
N GLN A 54 9.18 22.12 20.82
CA GLN A 54 7.70 22.16 20.77
C GLN A 54 7.04 20.96 20.05
N TYR A 55 7.69 20.41 19.03
CA TYR A 55 7.15 19.27 18.27
C TYR A 55 7.19 17.97 19.08
N ALA A 56 8.24 17.80 19.91
CA ALA A 56 8.36 16.64 20.78
C ALA A 56 7.28 16.67 21.87
N GLU A 57 7.02 17.83 22.49
CA GLU A 57 5.98 18.00 23.51
C GLU A 57 4.58 17.73 22.96
N ALA A 58 4.25 18.26 21.76
CA ALA A 58 2.97 18.03 21.10
C ALA A 58 2.75 16.54 20.77
N LEU A 59 3.80 15.84 20.31
CA LEU A 59 3.75 14.41 20.05
C LEU A 59 3.63 13.59 21.32
N GLN A 60 4.39 13.92 22.36
CA GLN A 60 4.27 13.27 23.67
C GLN A 60 2.85 13.39 24.23
N GLN A 61 2.28 14.58 24.14
CA GLN A 61 0.90 14.80 24.60
C GLN A 61 -0.10 13.99 23.76
N ALA A 62 0.05 13.95 22.43
CA ALA A 62 -0.80 13.18 21.52
C ALA A 62 -0.71 11.66 21.78
N TYR A 63 0.46 11.17 22.18
CA TYR A 63 0.73 9.74 22.42
C TYR A 63 0.86 9.37 23.90
N SER A 64 0.50 10.27 24.80
CA SER A 64 0.55 10.00 26.26
C SER A 64 -0.42 8.90 26.71
N ASP A 65 -1.43 8.59 25.90
CA ASP A 65 -2.55 7.71 26.21
C ASP A 65 -2.68 6.53 25.24
N VAL A 66 -1.55 6.03 24.73
CA VAL A 66 -1.53 4.90 23.76
C VAL A 66 -1.51 3.53 24.44
N GLU A 67 -1.29 3.46 25.75
CA GLU A 67 -1.22 2.19 26.47
C GLU A 67 -2.62 1.56 26.57
N GLN A 68 -2.72 0.33 26.06
CA GLN A 68 -3.95 -0.45 26.07
C GLN A 68 -3.88 -1.57 27.10
N LYS A 69 -4.99 -1.80 27.78
CA LYS A 69 -5.18 -2.95 28.66
C LYS A 69 -5.67 -4.15 27.88
N CYS A 70 -5.23 -5.34 28.26
CA CYS A 70 -5.72 -6.59 27.69
C CYS A 70 -7.02 -7.03 28.40
N ASP A 71 -7.98 -7.57 27.64
CA ASP A 71 -9.09 -8.31 28.23
C ASP A 71 -8.51 -9.60 28.86
N PRO A 72 -8.80 -9.90 30.15
CA PRO A 72 -8.28 -11.08 30.84
C PRO A 72 -8.61 -12.42 30.15
N LYS A 73 -9.57 -12.43 29.25
CA LYS A 73 -9.96 -13.61 28.46
C LYS A 73 -9.02 -13.87 27.28
N ASN A 74 -8.28 -12.85 26.81
CA ASN A 74 -7.44 -12.91 25.60
C ASN A 74 -5.96 -13.12 25.95
N LYS A 75 -5.67 -14.20 26.67
CA LYS A 75 -4.29 -14.56 27.03
C LYS A 75 -3.49 -15.13 25.87
N GLY A 76 -2.18 -15.04 25.97
CA GLY A 76 -1.24 -15.57 24.97
C GLY A 76 -1.06 -14.62 23.78
N GLY A 77 -0.77 -15.20 22.65
CA GLY A 77 -0.43 -14.49 21.41
C GLY A 77 1.02 -14.77 20.99
N TYR A 78 1.44 -14.16 19.90
CA TYR A 78 2.81 -14.27 19.42
C TYR A 78 3.15 -13.09 18.53
N VAL A 79 4.32 -12.51 18.71
CA VAL A 79 4.86 -11.47 17.83
C VAL A 79 6.29 -11.82 17.46
N ARG A 80 6.59 -11.81 16.17
CA ARG A 80 7.94 -11.97 15.63
C ARG A 80 8.28 -10.77 14.74
N VAL A 81 9.44 -10.20 14.93
CA VAL A 81 10.01 -9.18 14.06
C VAL A 81 11.22 -9.79 13.37
N THR A 82 11.21 -9.82 12.05
CA THR A 82 12.31 -10.35 11.24
C THR A 82 12.88 -9.24 10.39
N ASN A 83 14.19 -9.07 10.45
CA ASN A 83 14.92 -8.22 9.52
C ASN A 83 15.39 -9.09 8.35
N VAL A 84 14.90 -8.77 7.15
CA VAL A 84 15.21 -9.56 5.95
C VAL A 84 16.34 -8.88 5.18
N THR A 85 17.41 -9.62 4.95
CA THR A 85 18.51 -9.17 4.12
C THR A 85 18.46 -9.94 2.79
N PRO A 86 18.45 -9.24 1.64
CA PRO A 86 18.54 -9.88 0.34
C PRO A 86 19.88 -10.59 0.15
N ASP A 87 19.90 -11.70 -0.59
CA ASP A 87 21.09 -12.34 -1.08
C ASP A 87 21.71 -11.52 -2.25
N GLU A 88 22.94 -11.83 -2.69
CA GLU A 88 23.68 -11.01 -3.67
C GLU A 88 22.95 -10.83 -5.02
N GLU A 89 22.13 -11.81 -5.44
CA GLU A 89 21.38 -11.78 -6.70
C GLU A 89 19.86 -11.55 -6.50
N GLU A 90 19.41 -11.35 -5.26
CA GLU A 90 18.00 -11.27 -4.88
C GLU A 90 17.58 -9.82 -4.67
N SER A 91 16.46 -9.41 -5.24
CA SER A 91 15.87 -8.12 -4.92
C SER A 91 15.26 -8.10 -3.51
N ALA A 92 15.19 -6.92 -2.89
CA ALA A 92 14.57 -6.77 -1.57
C ALA A 92 13.10 -7.27 -1.53
N THR A 93 12.39 -7.16 -2.66
CA THR A 93 11.02 -7.66 -2.80
C THR A 93 10.98 -9.18 -2.82
N GLU A 94 11.89 -9.82 -3.53
CA GLU A 94 11.97 -11.29 -3.57
C GLU A 94 12.36 -11.86 -2.22
N ALA A 95 13.35 -11.26 -1.54
CA ALA A 95 13.74 -11.65 -0.19
C ALA A 95 12.55 -11.57 0.79
N MET A 96 11.77 -10.49 0.71
CA MET A 96 10.55 -10.35 1.52
C MET A 96 9.51 -11.42 1.17
N CYS A 97 9.27 -11.70 -0.11
CA CYS A 97 8.34 -12.74 -0.53
C CYS A 97 8.81 -14.13 -0.09
N ARG A 98 10.11 -14.41 -0.13
CA ARG A 98 10.70 -15.65 0.38
C ARG A 98 10.44 -15.81 1.87
N GLU A 99 10.63 -14.77 2.67
CA GLU A 99 10.35 -14.83 4.11
C GLU A 99 8.87 -15.02 4.38
N VAL A 100 7.99 -14.31 3.67
CA VAL A 100 6.53 -14.49 3.78
C VAL A 100 6.12 -15.93 3.48
N THR A 101 6.65 -16.55 2.43
CA THR A 101 6.37 -17.96 2.11
C THR A 101 6.84 -18.90 3.21
N SER A 102 8.03 -18.65 3.79
CA SER A 102 8.55 -19.41 4.92
C SER A 102 7.63 -19.35 6.14
N VAL A 103 7.10 -18.16 6.44
CA VAL A 103 6.15 -17.96 7.53
C VAL A 103 4.82 -18.68 7.26
N ILE A 104 4.32 -18.65 6.03
CA ILE A 104 3.10 -19.37 5.64
C ILE A 104 3.30 -20.89 5.84
N ASP A 105 4.44 -21.44 5.40
CA ASP A 105 4.75 -22.85 5.57
C ASP A 105 4.85 -23.25 7.05
N GLU A 106 5.47 -22.40 7.86
CA GLU A 106 5.51 -22.59 9.31
C GLU A 106 4.11 -22.61 9.93
N LEU A 107 3.24 -21.68 9.53
CA LEU A 107 1.86 -21.63 10.03
C LEU A 107 1.05 -22.84 9.58
N ARG A 108 1.19 -23.26 8.31
CA ARG A 108 0.57 -24.47 7.78
C ARG A 108 1.02 -25.73 8.56
N SER A 109 2.31 -25.82 8.86
CA SER A 109 2.84 -26.94 9.66
C SER A 109 2.25 -27.01 11.08
N LYS A 110 1.84 -25.86 11.62
CA LYS A 110 1.14 -25.75 12.90
C LYS A 110 -0.36 -25.92 12.80
N GLY A 111 -0.89 -26.25 11.62
CA GLY A 111 -2.30 -26.50 11.37
C GLY A 111 -3.15 -25.22 11.20
N VAL A 112 -2.53 -24.07 10.93
CA VAL A 112 -3.26 -22.83 10.63
C VAL A 112 -3.74 -22.88 9.17
N PRO A 113 -5.05 -22.83 8.89
CA PRO A 113 -5.55 -22.83 7.52
C PRO A 113 -5.31 -21.50 6.84
N ASP A 114 -5.06 -21.52 5.52
CA ASP A 114 -4.70 -20.33 4.72
C ASP A 114 -5.71 -19.18 4.84
N ASN A 115 -6.98 -19.47 4.94
CA ASN A 115 -8.05 -18.47 5.09
C ASN A 115 -8.02 -17.71 6.45
N LYS A 116 -7.11 -18.07 7.34
CA LYS A 116 -6.85 -17.37 8.61
C LYS A 116 -5.57 -16.56 8.59
N ILE A 117 -4.85 -16.59 7.47
CA ILE A 117 -3.61 -15.83 7.29
C ILE A 117 -3.92 -14.55 6.50
N ALA A 118 -3.54 -13.41 7.03
CA ALA A 118 -3.66 -12.13 6.35
C ALA A 118 -2.28 -11.47 6.23
N ILE A 119 -1.98 -10.93 5.04
CA ILE A 119 -0.74 -10.20 4.76
C ILE A 119 -1.11 -8.74 4.58
N ILE A 120 -0.49 -7.87 5.37
CA ILE A 120 -0.71 -6.43 5.31
C ILE A 120 0.55 -5.79 4.75
N VAL A 121 0.41 -4.97 3.71
CA VAL A 121 1.49 -4.26 3.04
C VAL A 121 1.28 -2.75 3.11
N ARG A 122 2.35 -2.00 2.96
CA ARG A 122 2.28 -0.53 3.03
C ARG A 122 1.80 0.12 1.73
N LYS A 123 2.13 -0.48 0.56
CA LYS A 123 1.80 0.05 -0.77
C LYS A 123 1.12 -1.01 -1.60
N ASN A 124 0.11 -0.62 -2.39
CA ASN A 124 -0.61 -1.54 -3.27
C ASN A 124 0.31 -2.20 -4.32
N SER A 125 1.35 -1.50 -4.81
CA SER A 125 2.34 -2.09 -5.72
C SER A 125 3.04 -3.33 -5.15
N GLN A 126 3.17 -3.44 -3.83
CA GLN A 126 3.74 -4.62 -3.18
C GLN A 126 2.81 -5.84 -3.29
N ILE A 127 1.49 -5.62 -3.37
CA ILE A 127 0.51 -6.69 -3.58
C ILE A 127 0.74 -7.34 -4.94
N THR A 128 0.83 -6.52 -6.00
CA THR A 128 1.05 -7.00 -7.36
C THR A 128 2.35 -7.81 -7.47
N SER A 129 3.46 -7.28 -6.94
CA SER A 129 4.75 -7.98 -6.92
C SER A 129 4.68 -9.31 -6.14
N MET A 130 3.96 -9.33 -5.03
CA MET A 130 3.80 -10.54 -4.21
C MET A 130 2.96 -11.60 -4.94
N VAL A 131 1.85 -11.19 -5.56
CA VAL A 131 1.00 -12.10 -6.35
C VAL A 131 1.78 -12.68 -7.53
N GLU A 132 2.57 -11.86 -8.21
CA GLU A 132 3.42 -12.31 -9.32
C GLU A 132 4.48 -13.32 -8.86
N TYR A 133 5.16 -13.02 -7.75
CA TYR A 133 6.13 -13.94 -7.16
C TYR A 133 5.49 -15.27 -6.76
N MET A 134 4.35 -15.22 -6.05
CA MET A 134 3.65 -16.43 -5.60
C MET A 134 3.17 -17.25 -6.80
N SER A 135 2.60 -16.63 -7.82
CA SER A 135 2.15 -17.32 -9.03
C SER A 135 3.27 -18.06 -9.74
N LYS A 136 4.49 -17.52 -9.74
CA LYS A 136 5.66 -18.12 -10.39
C LYS A 136 6.37 -19.18 -9.52
N LYS A 137 6.54 -18.89 -8.24
CA LYS A 137 7.38 -19.68 -7.32
C LYS A 137 6.60 -20.60 -6.41
N ARG A 138 5.37 -20.22 -6.06
CA ARG A 138 4.51 -20.91 -5.08
C ARG A 138 3.03 -20.93 -5.52
N PRO A 139 2.74 -21.60 -6.65
CA PRO A 139 1.36 -21.69 -7.18
C PRO A 139 0.39 -22.41 -6.24
N ASP A 140 0.90 -23.08 -5.20
CA ASP A 140 0.12 -23.71 -4.15
C ASP A 140 -0.49 -22.70 -3.15
N ILE A 141 0.00 -21.43 -3.14
CA ILE A 141 -0.47 -20.36 -2.28
C ILE A 141 -1.36 -19.42 -3.08
N LEU A 142 -2.67 -19.45 -2.78
CA LEU A 142 -3.63 -18.56 -3.42
C LEU A 142 -3.79 -17.27 -2.60
N ILE A 143 -3.49 -16.12 -3.21
CA ILE A 143 -3.67 -14.81 -2.59
C ILE A 143 -4.98 -14.21 -3.10
N TYR A 144 -5.82 -13.75 -2.17
CA TYR A 144 -7.03 -13.00 -2.46
C TYR A 144 -6.83 -11.52 -2.12
N SER A 145 -6.87 -10.67 -3.11
CA SER A 145 -6.80 -9.21 -2.95
C SER A 145 -7.67 -8.52 -3.98
N ALA A 146 -8.45 -7.53 -3.55
CA ALA A 146 -9.25 -6.73 -4.48
C ALA A 146 -8.36 -5.99 -5.49
N GLU A 147 -7.22 -5.47 -5.05
CA GLU A 147 -6.28 -4.73 -5.88
C GLU A 147 -5.49 -5.62 -6.85
N ALA A 148 -5.20 -6.86 -6.48
CA ALA A 148 -4.41 -7.78 -7.31
C ALA A 148 -5.18 -8.27 -8.55
N TYR A 149 -6.52 -8.27 -8.48
CA TYR A 149 -7.40 -8.77 -9.54
C TYR A 149 -8.12 -7.66 -10.31
N VAL A 150 -7.74 -6.41 -10.11
CA VAL A 150 -8.21 -5.32 -10.97
C VAL A 150 -7.58 -5.50 -12.34
N LEU A 151 -8.40 -5.72 -13.36
CA LEU A 151 -7.95 -5.92 -14.74
C LEU A 151 -7.03 -4.77 -15.23
N GLU A 152 -7.30 -3.55 -14.78
CA GLU A 152 -6.50 -2.35 -15.08
C GLU A 152 -5.11 -2.34 -14.42
N ALA A 153 -4.84 -3.23 -13.46
CA ALA A 153 -3.51 -3.35 -12.85
C ALA A 153 -2.48 -4.01 -13.79
N SER A 154 -2.95 -4.73 -14.80
CA SER A 154 -2.09 -5.29 -15.87
C SER A 154 -1.93 -4.27 -16.99
N THR A 155 -0.70 -3.84 -17.25
CA THR A 155 -0.39 -2.89 -18.33
C THR A 155 -0.83 -3.43 -19.70
N ALA A 156 -0.67 -4.73 -19.93
CA ALA A 156 -1.13 -5.37 -21.17
C ALA A 156 -2.66 -5.29 -21.34
N ILE A 157 -3.41 -5.52 -20.26
CA ILE A 157 -4.88 -5.42 -20.29
C ILE A 157 -5.30 -3.96 -20.45
N SER A 158 -4.63 -3.03 -19.76
CA SER A 158 -4.87 -1.59 -19.90
C SER A 158 -4.65 -1.13 -21.36
N MET A 159 -3.57 -1.58 -22.00
CA MET A 159 -3.31 -1.33 -23.41
C MET A 159 -4.45 -1.85 -24.30
N LEU A 160 -4.90 -3.09 -24.10
CA LEU A 160 -6.01 -3.67 -24.88
C LEU A 160 -7.31 -2.90 -24.68
N ILE A 161 -7.64 -2.53 -23.44
CA ILE A 161 -8.84 -1.72 -23.15
C ILE A 161 -8.73 -0.35 -23.81
N THR A 162 -7.55 0.26 -23.81
CA THR A 162 -7.32 1.56 -24.43
C THR A 162 -7.42 1.47 -25.96
N ALA A 163 -6.91 0.38 -26.55
CA ALA A 163 -7.07 0.10 -27.98
C ALA A 163 -8.55 -0.08 -28.36
N LEU A 164 -9.32 -0.81 -27.57
CA LEU A 164 -10.77 -0.95 -27.76
C LEU A 164 -11.51 0.39 -27.63
N ARG A 165 -11.13 1.25 -26.69
CA ARG A 165 -11.69 2.60 -26.56
C ARG A 165 -11.42 3.46 -27.79
N TRP A 166 -10.23 3.36 -28.37
CA TRP A 166 -9.89 4.07 -29.59
C TRP A 166 -10.67 3.52 -30.80
N ILE A 167 -10.79 2.20 -30.93
CA ILE A 167 -11.59 1.58 -32.02
C ILE A 167 -13.07 1.98 -31.91
N ALA A 168 -13.60 2.08 -30.68
CA ALA A 168 -14.98 2.49 -30.44
C ALA A 168 -15.24 3.98 -30.74
N ASP A 169 -14.23 4.82 -30.55
CA ASP A 169 -14.28 6.25 -30.85
C ASP A 169 -12.92 6.72 -31.40
N GLU A 170 -12.78 6.73 -32.71
CA GLU A 170 -11.56 7.20 -33.40
C GLU A 170 -11.23 8.68 -33.16
N ARG A 171 -12.18 9.45 -32.60
CA ARG A 171 -11.93 10.83 -32.19
C ARG A 171 -11.18 10.93 -30.85
N ASN A 172 -11.14 9.84 -30.11
CA ASN A 172 -10.42 9.78 -28.84
C ASN A 172 -8.90 9.67 -29.08
N LYS A 173 -8.30 10.81 -29.38
CA LYS A 173 -6.88 10.91 -29.69
C LYS A 173 -5.97 10.58 -28.51
N MET A 174 -6.43 10.80 -27.29
CA MET A 174 -5.66 10.41 -26.09
C MET A 174 -5.52 8.89 -26.00
N ALA A 175 -6.57 8.15 -26.34
CA ALA A 175 -6.51 6.69 -26.36
C ALA A 175 -5.50 6.19 -27.42
N LEU A 176 -5.47 6.82 -28.60
CA LEU A 176 -4.49 6.44 -29.64
C LEU A 176 -3.05 6.72 -29.20
N VAL A 177 -2.79 7.91 -28.61
CA VAL A 177 -1.46 8.24 -28.07
C VAL A 177 -1.03 7.22 -27.03
N GLN A 178 -1.90 6.88 -26.10
CA GLN A 178 -1.59 5.91 -25.06
C GLN A 178 -1.29 4.53 -25.66
N VAL A 179 -2.07 4.07 -26.64
CA VAL A 179 -1.82 2.79 -27.33
C VAL A 179 -0.48 2.80 -28.04
N ALA A 180 -0.15 3.89 -28.75
CA ALA A 180 1.12 4.01 -29.44
C ALA A 180 2.32 3.96 -28.48
N LEU A 181 2.23 4.69 -27.36
CA LEU A 181 3.26 4.68 -26.32
C LEU A 181 3.43 3.29 -25.71
N ASP A 182 2.33 2.66 -25.29
CA ASP A 182 2.36 1.34 -24.67
C ASP A 182 2.90 0.28 -25.65
N TYR A 183 2.56 0.39 -26.96
CA TYR A 183 3.05 -0.51 -27.99
C TYR A 183 4.57 -0.40 -28.18
N HIS A 184 5.09 0.82 -28.29
CA HIS A 184 6.54 1.04 -28.43
C HIS A 184 7.31 0.58 -27.18
N TRP A 185 6.80 0.87 -25.99
CA TRP A 185 7.50 0.55 -24.73
C TRP A 185 7.40 -0.92 -24.33
N MET A 186 6.27 -1.59 -24.63
CA MET A 186 6.02 -2.95 -24.14
C MET A 186 6.18 -4.03 -25.20
N VAL A 187 5.94 -3.71 -26.48
CA VAL A 187 5.95 -4.70 -27.55
C VAL A 187 7.20 -4.56 -28.39
N LEU A 188 7.55 -3.35 -28.80
CA LEU A 188 8.73 -3.10 -29.63
C LEU A 188 10.00 -2.93 -28.81
N GLU A 189 9.91 -2.42 -27.59
CA GLU A 189 11.04 -2.14 -26.70
C GLU A 189 12.16 -1.33 -27.40
N ASP A 190 11.78 -0.45 -28.34
CA ASP A 190 12.71 0.22 -29.24
C ASP A 190 13.40 1.46 -28.65
N GLY A 191 13.05 1.81 -27.39
CA GLY A 191 13.65 2.91 -26.66
C GLY A 191 13.35 4.30 -27.21
N LYS A 192 12.36 4.43 -28.11
CA LYS A 192 11.94 5.72 -28.64
C LYS A 192 11.43 6.65 -27.56
N CYS A 193 11.72 7.94 -27.73
CA CYS A 193 11.17 8.99 -26.88
C CYS A 193 9.66 9.17 -27.11
N ALA A 194 8.90 9.49 -26.08
CA ALA A 194 7.46 9.71 -26.17
C ALA A 194 7.08 10.76 -27.23
N THR A 195 7.86 11.82 -27.37
CA THR A 195 7.66 12.89 -28.36
C THR A 195 7.81 12.39 -29.78
N ASP A 196 8.78 11.51 -30.03
CA ASP A 196 9.03 10.96 -31.38
C ASP A 196 7.88 10.01 -31.76
N ILE A 197 7.45 9.15 -30.85
CA ILE A 197 6.30 8.27 -31.06
C ILE A 197 5.04 9.06 -31.37
N VAL A 198 4.74 10.12 -30.62
CA VAL A 198 3.56 10.96 -30.86
C VAL A 198 3.64 11.67 -32.20
N ASN A 199 4.81 12.13 -32.63
CA ASN A 199 4.99 12.80 -33.92
C ASN A 199 4.93 11.83 -35.08
N ASP A 200 5.55 10.65 -34.95
CA ASP A 200 5.63 9.66 -36.02
C ASP A 200 4.30 8.92 -36.26
N GLU A 201 3.73 8.39 -35.18
CA GLU A 201 2.58 7.48 -35.27
C GLU A 201 1.25 8.23 -35.25
N CYS A 202 1.24 9.38 -34.62
CA CYS A 202 0.01 10.11 -34.36
C CYS A 202 -0.19 11.36 -35.22
N ASN A 203 0.64 11.61 -36.24
CA ASN A 203 0.57 12.75 -37.15
C ASN A 203 0.44 14.12 -36.44
N GLY A 204 1.19 14.31 -35.37
CA GLY A 204 1.26 15.57 -34.65
C GLY A 204 -0.06 16.03 -34.06
N PHE A 205 -1.04 15.15 -34.00
CA PHE A 205 -2.35 15.25 -33.35
C PHE A 205 -2.85 16.62 -33.06
N GLY A 206 -2.96 17.59 -33.73
CA GLY A 206 -3.67 18.84 -33.34
C GLY A 206 -3.64 19.19 -31.82
N LEU A 207 -2.66 18.69 -31.10
CA LEU A 207 -2.32 19.18 -29.76
C LEU A 207 -1.91 20.63 -29.96
N PRO A 208 -2.34 21.55 -29.07
CA PRO A 208 -1.87 22.93 -29.12
C PRO A 208 -0.35 22.93 -29.25
N ASN A 209 0.18 23.69 -30.19
CA ASN A 209 1.62 23.76 -30.48
C ASN A 209 2.53 23.94 -29.25
N GLY A 210 1.98 24.48 -28.15
CA GLY A 210 2.67 24.62 -26.88
C GLY A 210 2.88 23.31 -26.12
N ILE A 211 2.02 22.30 -26.33
CA ILE A 211 2.14 20.99 -25.66
C ILE A 211 3.02 20.05 -26.48
N ALA A 212 2.84 20.06 -27.81
CA ALA A 212 3.66 19.24 -28.73
C ALA A 212 5.16 19.62 -28.70
N ASN A 213 5.48 20.88 -28.40
CA ASN A 213 6.85 21.36 -28.33
C ASN A 213 7.44 21.40 -26.92
N ASN A 214 6.70 21.00 -25.89
CA ASN A 214 7.17 21.09 -24.51
C ASN A 214 7.54 19.70 -23.99
N HIS A 215 8.81 19.32 -24.18
CA HIS A 215 9.40 18.04 -23.77
C HIS A 215 9.17 17.70 -22.28
N GLU A 216 9.04 18.74 -21.41
CA GLU A 216 8.84 18.54 -19.98
C GLU A 216 7.41 18.11 -19.64
N VAL A 217 6.41 18.48 -20.42
CA VAL A 217 5.00 18.14 -20.17
C VAL A 217 4.67 16.71 -20.63
N LEU A 218 5.40 16.18 -21.62
CA LEU A 218 5.20 14.81 -22.13
C LEU A 218 6.03 13.77 -21.36
N ALA A 219 6.95 14.19 -20.52
CA ALA A 219 7.82 13.31 -19.71
C ALA A 219 7.32 13.12 -18.26
N GLN A 220 6.19 13.74 -17.87
CA GLN A 220 5.50 13.56 -16.59
C GLN A 220 4.33 12.58 -16.73
#